data_58830294229e9de7822e37048b9d2e35
#
_entry.id   58830294229e9de7822e37048b9d2e35
#
_cell.length_a   1.000
_cell.length_b   1.000
_cell.length_c   1.000
_cell.angle_alpha   90.00
_cell.angle_beta   90.00
_cell.angle_gamma   90.00
#
_symmetry.space_group_name_H-M   'P 1'
#
loop_
_entity.id
_entity.type
_entity.pdbx_description
1 polymer ?
#
loop_
_entity_poly.entity_id
_entity_poly.type
_entity_poly.pdbx_seq_one_letter_code
_entity_poly.pdbx_strand_id
1 'polypeptide(L)'
;GTQTVGSTIRPASYCGAVGFKPTYQALSIAGVKAQAESLDTLGLMARSVDDIRLLHAVLSGGLAPAADMPPETPPRLAFCRTAHWVKIEPAAAAAMETAQRKLRAAGAWIEEVELSPKFAEAIDAQWLILRFEFARALAFERTRRRELLSDRLRALLDDGIKIAPAEHAAAQALARTCRAEIAGLFDRFDAILTPAAASEAPEGLFGPSDLLFQRLWTLLHLPAITLPGLSGPRGLPIGVQFVGPHGGDGRLLDVARWAESVLGGGRGA
;
A
#
# COMPACT_ATOMS: atom_id res chain seq x y z
N GLY A 1 0.87 12.86 2.52
CA GLY A 1 2.16 12.23 2.84
C GLY A 1 2.80 11.56 1.64
N THR A 2 3.82 10.73 1.88
CA THR A 2 4.46 9.92 0.84
C THR A 2 4.58 8.47 1.28
N GLN A 3 4.70 7.55 0.35
CA GLN A 3 4.96 6.15 0.63
C GLN A 3 6.09 5.62 -0.25
N THR A 4 7.13 5.11 0.39
CA THR A 4 8.24 4.37 -0.22
C THR A 4 8.10 2.87 0.02
N VAL A 5 7.45 2.49 1.12
CA VAL A 5 7.14 1.10 1.52
C VAL A 5 5.68 0.97 1.87
N GLY A 6 5.24 1.51 3.01
CA GLY A 6 3.89 1.40 3.55
C GLY A 6 3.44 2.64 4.33
N SER A 7 4.09 3.79 4.12
CA SER A 7 3.94 4.97 4.99
C SER A 7 2.62 5.74 4.84
N THR A 8 1.76 5.39 3.88
CA THR A 8 0.39 5.90 3.74
C THR A 8 -0.62 4.86 4.21
N ILE A 9 -0.55 3.66 3.67
CA ILE A 9 -1.55 2.60 3.89
C ILE A 9 -1.55 2.12 5.34
N ARG A 10 -0.37 1.80 5.89
CA ARG A 10 -0.26 1.28 7.25
C ARG A 10 -0.72 2.27 8.32
N PRO A 11 -0.23 3.52 8.40
CA PRO A 11 -0.69 4.45 9.44
C PRO A 11 -2.18 4.80 9.29
N ALA A 12 -2.73 4.87 8.07
CA ALA A 12 -4.16 5.05 7.87
C ALA A 12 -4.96 3.88 8.45
N SER A 13 -4.50 2.62 8.24
CA SER A 13 -5.09 1.43 8.86
C SER A 13 -5.10 1.53 10.39
N TYR A 14 -3.98 1.93 11.00
CA TYR A 14 -3.86 2.05 12.45
C TYR A 14 -4.70 3.17 13.06
N CYS A 15 -4.96 4.23 12.28
CA CYS A 15 -5.73 5.40 12.72
C CYS A 15 -7.23 5.31 12.37
N GLY A 16 -7.69 4.23 11.74
CA GLY A 16 -9.08 4.13 11.30
C GLY A 16 -9.46 5.15 10.22
N ALA A 17 -8.50 5.54 9.40
CA ALA A 17 -8.69 6.48 8.29
C ALA A 17 -8.61 5.75 6.95
N VAL A 18 -9.17 6.36 5.91
CA VAL A 18 -8.95 5.95 4.53
C VAL A 18 -7.59 6.45 4.08
N GLY A 19 -6.71 5.54 3.64
CA GLY A 19 -5.40 5.87 3.09
C GLY A 19 -5.27 5.38 1.66
N PHE A 20 -4.88 6.26 0.76
CA PHE A 20 -4.74 5.96 -0.66
C PHE A 20 -3.33 6.29 -1.15
N LYS A 21 -2.68 5.30 -1.73
CA LYS A 21 -1.46 5.44 -2.52
C LYS A 21 -1.84 5.27 -3.99
N PRO A 22 -1.85 6.34 -4.79
CA PRO A 22 -2.16 6.23 -6.22
C PRO A 22 -1.14 5.37 -6.97
N THR A 23 -1.40 5.13 -8.22
CA THR A 23 -0.41 4.58 -9.17
C THR A 23 0.89 5.38 -9.07
N TYR A 24 2.02 4.68 -9.13
CA TYR A 24 3.34 5.32 -9.16
C TYR A 24 3.39 6.38 -10.28
N GLN A 25 3.87 7.59 -9.94
CA GLN A 25 3.92 8.76 -10.83
C GLN A 25 2.56 9.35 -11.28
N ALA A 26 1.42 8.86 -10.79
CA ALA A 26 0.13 9.50 -11.09
C ALA A 26 0.02 10.91 -10.52
N LEU A 27 0.67 11.18 -9.40
CA LEU A 27 0.79 12.51 -8.80
C LEU A 27 2.26 12.93 -8.76
N SER A 28 2.53 14.22 -9.07
CA SER A 28 3.88 14.78 -9.02
C SER A 28 4.42 14.79 -7.59
N ILE A 29 5.67 14.38 -7.42
CA ILE A 29 6.45 14.51 -6.18
C ILE A 29 7.49 15.63 -6.28
N ALA A 30 7.36 16.54 -7.24
CA ALA A 30 8.27 17.67 -7.36
C ALA A 30 8.30 18.51 -6.09
N GLY A 31 9.50 18.83 -5.61
CA GLY A 31 9.71 19.55 -4.34
C GLY A 31 9.67 18.67 -3.09
N VAL A 32 9.42 17.37 -3.21
CA VAL A 32 9.50 16.41 -2.12
C VAL A 32 10.91 15.81 -2.07
N LYS A 33 11.50 15.76 -0.88
CA LYS A 33 12.80 15.10 -0.68
C LYS A 33 12.67 13.61 -0.97
N ALA A 34 13.40 13.11 -1.96
CA ALA A 34 13.37 11.70 -2.32
C ALA A 34 13.98 10.81 -1.22
N GLN A 35 13.38 9.64 -1.03
CA GLN A 35 13.94 8.53 -0.27
C GLN A 35 14.41 7.43 -1.24
N ALA A 36 13.54 7.00 -2.14
CA ALA A 36 13.85 6.08 -3.23
C ALA A 36 13.00 6.45 -4.45
N GLU A 37 13.63 7.06 -5.45
CA GLU A 37 12.93 7.66 -6.59
C GLU A 37 12.06 6.67 -7.36
N SER A 38 12.50 5.41 -7.47
CA SER A 38 11.74 4.37 -8.17
C SER A 38 10.58 3.78 -7.35
N LEU A 39 10.38 4.22 -6.10
CA LEU A 39 9.34 3.72 -5.20
C LEU A 39 8.43 4.83 -4.65
N ASP A 40 8.99 6.03 -4.46
CA ASP A 40 8.29 7.13 -3.79
C ASP A 40 7.01 7.52 -4.53
N THR A 41 5.92 7.54 -3.80
CA THR A 41 4.60 7.90 -4.33
C THR A 41 3.91 8.85 -3.34
N LEU A 42 3.28 9.92 -3.86
CA LEU A 42 2.45 10.79 -3.03
C LEU A 42 1.25 10.00 -2.52
N GLY A 43 0.94 10.10 -1.21
CA GLY A 43 -0.18 9.41 -0.58
C GLY A 43 -1.18 10.38 0.02
N LEU A 44 -2.45 10.01 -0.02
CA LEU A 44 -3.59 10.76 0.47
C LEU A 44 -4.20 10.04 1.69
N MET A 45 -4.67 10.79 2.66
CA MET A 45 -5.40 10.28 3.81
C MET A 45 -6.62 11.16 4.07
N ALA A 46 -7.78 10.56 4.29
CA ALA A 46 -9.02 11.27 4.53
C ALA A 46 -9.98 10.42 5.36
N ARG A 47 -11.18 10.96 5.65
CA ARG A 47 -12.22 10.27 6.43
C ARG A 47 -13.05 9.30 5.59
N SER A 48 -13.15 9.57 4.28
CA SER A 48 -13.99 8.80 3.36
C SER A 48 -13.29 8.61 2.01
N VAL A 49 -13.76 7.63 1.23
CA VAL A 49 -13.32 7.42 -0.15
C VAL A 49 -13.70 8.61 -1.03
N ASP A 50 -14.83 9.24 -0.79
CA ASP A 50 -15.28 10.43 -1.56
C ASP A 50 -14.32 11.62 -1.34
N ASP A 51 -13.83 11.84 -0.11
CA ASP A 51 -12.79 12.84 0.17
C ASP A 51 -11.48 12.52 -0.58
N ILE A 52 -11.09 11.24 -0.63
CA ILE A 52 -9.91 10.80 -1.40
C ILE A 52 -10.11 11.06 -2.90
N ARG A 53 -11.30 10.77 -3.46
CA ARG A 53 -11.63 11.03 -4.87
C ARG A 53 -11.49 12.51 -5.20
N LEU A 54 -12.02 13.38 -4.34
CA LEU A 54 -11.91 14.82 -4.49
C LEU A 54 -10.44 15.28 -4.47
N LEU A 55 -9.68 14.86 -3.45
CA LEU A 55 -8.26 15.20 -3.33
C LEU A 55 -7.44 14.70 -4.53
N HIS A 56 -7.68 13.47 -4.96
CA HIS A 56 -6.99 12.88 -6.11
C HIS A 56 -7.29 13.66 -7.40
N ALA A 57 -8.56 13.99 -7.65
CA ALA A 57 -8.97 14.76 -8.82
C ALA A 57 -8.31 16.16 -8.86
N VAL A 58 -8.32 16.88 -7.74
CA VAL A 58 -7.67 18.21 -7.65
C VAL A 58 -6.17 18.12 -7.91
N LEU A 59 -5.48 17.15 -7.30
CA LEU A 59 -4.02 17.01 -7.42
C LEU A 59 -3.57 16.48 -8.79
N SER A 60 -4.41 15.70 -9.47
CA SER A 60 -4.13 15.24 -10.85
C SER A 60 -4.51 16.26 -11.93
N GLY A 61 -5.04 17.43 -11.56
CA GLY A 61 -5.49 18.45 -12.50
C GLY A 61 -6.81 18.11 -13.21
N GLY A 62 -7.53 17.09 -12.75
CA GLY A 62 -8.84 16.69 -13.26
C GLY A 62 -10.00 17.41 -12.57
N LEU A 63 -11.18 17.30 -13.15
CA LEU A 63 -12.42 17.65 -12.45
C LEU A 63 -12.70 16.58 -11.39
N ALA A 64 -13.24 17.00 -10.21
CA ALA A 64 -13.73 16.05 -9.24
C ALA A 64 -14.79 15.16 -9.91
N PRO A 65 -14.66 13.82 -9.81
CA PRO A 65 -15.71 12.95 -10.31
C PRO A 65 -17.03 13.31 -9.61
N ALA A 66 -18.11 13.37 -10.41
CA ALA A 66 -19.44 13.60 -9.84
C ALA A 66 -19.67 12.63 -8.68
N ALA A 67 -20.20 13.15 -7.56
CA ALA A 67 -20.32 12.40 -6.30
C ALA A 67 -21.37 11.27 -6.33
N ASP A 68 -21.85 10.84 -7.49
CA ASP A 68 -23.23 10.41 -7.61
C ASP A 68 -23.51 8.93 -7.85
N MET A 69 -22.55 8.04 -7.90
CA MET A 69 -22.96 6.63 -8.02
C MET A 69 -22.01 5.69 -7.26
N PRO A 70 -22.52 4.89 -6.30
CA PRO A 70 -21.84 3.65 -5.95
C PRO A 70 -21.77 2.76 -7.19
N PRO A 71 -20.71 1.98 -7.42
CA PRO A 71 -20.70 1.01 -8.50
C PRO A 71 -21.92 0.12 -8.35
N GLU A 72 -22.74 0.02 -9.40
CA GLU A 72 -23.99 -0.77 -9.38
C GLU A 72 -23.71 -2.27 -9.29
N THR A 73 -22.48 -2.68 -9.62
CA THR A 73 -22.09 -4.09 -9.68
C THR A 73 -21.10 -4.41 -8.58
N PRO A 74 -21.37 -5.41 -7.73
CA PRO A 74 -20.42 -5.91 -6.75
C PRO A 74 -19.13 -6.36 -7.44
N PRO A 75 -17.94 -6.03 -6.87
CA PRO A 75 -16.67 -6.29 -7.53
C PRO A 75 -16.26 -7.77 -7.48
N ARG A 76 -15.38 -8.15 -8.42
CA ARG A 76 -14.64 -9.41 -8.40
C ARG A 76 -13.29 -9.16 -7.73
N LEU A 77 -13.03 -9.83 -6.62
CA LEU A 77 -11.86 -9.62 -5.79
C LEU A 77 -10.96 -10.86 -5.76
N ALA A 78 -9.66 -10.65 -5.98
CA ALA A 78 -8.63 -11.67 -5.73
C ALA A 78 -8.16 -11.57 -4.28
N PHE A 79 -8.51 -12.52 -3.42
CA PHE A 79 -7.94 -12.54 -2.07
C PHE A 79 -6.52 -13.08 -2.12
N CYS A 80 -5.54 -12.25 -1.77
CA CYS A 80 -4.13 -12.59 -1.81
C CYS A 80 -3.50 -12.50 -0.42
N ARG A 81 -3.00 -13.62 0.09
CA ARG A 81 -2.32 -13.69 1.39
C ARG A 81 -0.90 -13.15 1.35
N THR A 82 -0.23 -13.18 0.23
CA THR A 82 1.21 -12.92 0.03
C THR A 82 2.12 -13.83 0.88
N ALA A 83 3.41 -13.85 0.58
CA ALA A 83 4.40 -14.60 1.37
C ALA A 83 4.50 -14.12 2.84
N HIS A 84 4.01 -12.93 3.14
CA HIS A 84 4.03 -12.37 4.49
C HIS A 84 2.85 -12.78 5.38
N TRP A 85 1.91 -13.57 4.88
CA TRP A 85 0.79 -14.05 5.68
C TRP A 85 1.23 -14.75 6.97
N VAL A 86 2.38 -15.41 6.95
CA VAL A 86 2.98 -16.04 8.14
C VAL A 86 3.29 -15.06 9.28
N LYS A 87 3.28 -13.76 9.01
CA LYS A 87 3.49 -12.68 9.98
C LYS A 87 2.19 -12.01 10.44
N ILE A 88 1.04 -12.43 9.90
CA ILE A 88 -0.24 -11.86 10.32
C ILE A 88 -0.57 -12.35 11.74
N GLU A 89 -1.05 -11.44 12.56
CA GLU A 89 -1.54 -11.78 13.90
C GLU A 89 -3.00 -12.27 13.84
N PRO A 90 -3.44 -13.09 14.80
CA PRO A 90 -4.78 -13.66 14.80
C PRO A 90 -5.90 -12.63 14.65
N ALA A 91 -5.74 -11.45 15.26
CA ALA A 91 -6.71 -10.36 15.17
C ALA A 91 -6.90 -9.86 13.73
N ALA A 92 -5.79 -9.65 13.00
CA ALA A 92 -5.87 -9.20 11.61
C ALA A 92 -6.36 -10.31 10.68
N ALA A 93 -6.00 -11.57 10.93
CA ALA A 93 -6.54 -12.72 10.19
C ALA A 93 -8.07 -12.80 10.34
N ALA A 94 -8.59 -12.72 11.57
CA ALA A 94 -10.03 -12.71 11.86
C ALA A 94 -10.75 -11.50 11.24
N ALA A 95 -10.09 -10.32 11.23
CA ALA A 95 -10.61 -9.14 10.56
C ALA A 95 -10.72 -9.37 9.04
N MET A 96 -9.71 -9.98 8.40
CA MET A 96 -9.78 -10.33 6.97
C MET A 96 -10.87 -11.34 6.64
N GLU A 97 -11.10 -12.34 7.49
CA GLU A 97 -12.22 -13.28 7.34
C GLU A 97 -13.58 -12.57 7.46
N THR A 98 -13.68 -11.65 8.41
CA THR A 98 -14.89 -10.85 8.61
C THR A 98 -15.15 -9.93 7.42
N ALA A 99 -14.11 -9.28 6.89
CA ALA A 99 -14.22 -8.48 5.68
C ALA A 99 -14.74 -9.31 4.50
N GLN A 100 -14.12 -10.47 4.23
CA GLN A 100 -14.55 -11.36 3.15
C GLN A 100 -16.01 -11.80 3.31
N ARG A 101 -16.40 -12.16 4.53
CA ARG A 101 -17.80 -12.58 4.80
C ARG A 101 -18.80 -11.44 4.51
N LYS A 102 -18.51 -10.21 4.99
CA LYS A 102 -19.36 -9.03 4.73
C LYS A 102 -19.44 -8.71 3.24
N LEU A 103 -18.30 -8.68 2.54
CA LEU A 103 -18.21 -8.37 1.11
C LEU A 103 -18.96 -9.41 0.26
N ARG A 104 -18.79 -10.72 0.56
CA ARG A 104 -19.56 -11.79 -0.10
C ARG A 104 -21.05 -11.68 0.16
N ALA A 105 -21.46 -11.38 1.38
CA ALA A 105 -22.89 -11.19 1.72
C ALA A 105 -23.53 -10.01 0.97
N ALA A 106 -22.73 -9.00 0.59
CA ALA A 106 -23.13 -7.87 -0.23
C ALA A 106 -22.99 -8.14 -1.75
N GLY A 107 -22.62 -9.35 -2.15
CA GLY A 107 -22.60 -9.79 -3.55
C GLY A 107 -21.23 -9.83 -4.22
N ALA A 108 -20.13 -9.44 -3.54
CA ALA A 108 -18.79 -9.55 -4.14
C ALA A 108 -18.41 -11.01 -4.42
N TRP A 109 -17.82 -11.26 -5.58
CA TRP A 109 -17.18 -12.54 -5.86
C TRP A 109 -15.72 -12.49 -5.40
N ILE A 110 -15.35 -13.38 -4.48
CA ILE A 110 -14.00 -13.42 -3.91
C ILE A 110 -13.40 -14.80 -4.13
N GLU A 111 -12.30 -14.84 -4.86
CA GLU A 111 -11.48 -16.03 -5.10
C GLU A 111 -10.12 -15.88 -4.44
N GLU A 112 -9.64 -16.93 -3.78
CA GLU A 112 -8.29 -16.95 -3.24
C GLU A 112 -7.29 -17.20 -4.36
N VAL A 113 -6.27 -16.34 -4.45
CA VAL A 113 -5.23 -16.40 -5.48
C VAL A 113 -3.87 -16.48 -4.82
N GLU A 114 -3.08 -17.44 -5.25
CA GLU A 114 -1.69 -17.60 -4.88
C GLU A 114 -0.78 -16.99 -5.97
N LEU A 115 0.16 -16.15 -5.55
CA LEU A 115 1.15 -15.56 -6.45
C LEU A 115 2.33 -16.51 -6.61
N SER A 116 2.96 -16.50 -7.79
CA SER A 116 4.14 -17.31 -8.05
C SER A 116 5.30 -16.99 -7.09
N PRO A 117 6.21 -17.92 -6.81
CA PRO A 117 7.31 -17.73 -5.85
C PRO A 117 8.18 -16.51 -6.11
N LYS A 118 8.33 -16.06 -7.36
CA LYS A 118 9.10 -14.87 -7.70
C LYS A 118 8.59 -13.60 -7.04
N PHE A 119 7.30 -13.52 -6.65
CA PHE A 119 6.77 -12.39 -5.92
C PHE A 119 7.27 -12.32 -4.47
N ALA A 120 7.64 -13.46 -3.87
CA ALA A 120 8.31 -13.48 -2.59
C ALA A 120 9.74 -12.90 -2.72
N GLU A 121 10.48 -13.28 -3.75
CA GLU A 121 11.81 -12.71 -4.06
C GLU A 121 11.72 -11.20 -4.36
N ALA A 122 10.65 -10.76 -5.05
CA ALA A 122 10.42 -9.35 -5.34
C ALA A 122 10.24 -8.49 -4.07
N ILE A 123 9.74 -9.06 -2.98
CA ILE A 123 9.62 -8.37 -1.69
C ILE A 123 11.01 -8.05 -1.12
N ASP A 124 11.97 -8.94 -1.25
CA ASP A 124 13.35 -8.71 -0.84
C ASP A 124 14.06 -7.72 -1.78
N ALA A 125 13.77 -7.82 -3.09
CA ALA A 125 14.25 -6.86 -4.08
C ALA A 125 13.78 -5.42 -3.77
N GLN A 126 12.55 -5.22 -3.27
CA GLN A 126 12.06 -3.91 -2.84
C GLN A 126 12.95 -3.30 -1.76
N TRP A 127 13.35 -4.10 -0.77
CA TRP A 127 14.21 -3.64 0.32
C TRP A 127 15.63 -3.32 -0.15
N LEU A 128 16.16 -4.08 -1.09
CA LEU A 128 17.44 -3.80 -1.74
C LEU A 128 17.40 -2.48 -2.52
N ILE A 129 16.39 -2.29 -3.36
CA ILE A 129 16.17 -1.07 -4.15
C ILE A 129 16.09 0.14 -3.23
N LEU A 130 15.26 0.07 -2.18
CA LEU A 130 15.13 1.15 -1.21
C LEU A 130 16.48 1.54 -0.61
N ARG A 131 17.25 0.60 -0.09
CA ARG A 131 18.55 0.88 0.56
C ARG A 131 19.54 1.49 -0.41
N PHE A 132 19.61 0.95 -1.63
CA PHE A 132 20.51 1.45 -2.67
C PHE A 132 20.21 2.91 -3.03
N GLU A 133 18.94 3.21 -3.30
CA GLU A 133 18.50 4.55 -3.72
C GLU A 133 18.54 5.54 -2.57
N PHE A 134 18.13 5.13 -1.36
CA PHE A 134 18.14 5.99 -0.17
C PHE A 134 19.55 6.46 0.21
N ALA A 135 20.54 5.57 0.14
CA ALA A 135 21.94 5.95 0.42
C ALA A 135 22.48 7.00 -0.57
N ARG A 136 21.93 7.06 -1.79
CA ARG A 136 22.28 8.03 -2.82
C ARG A 136 21.46 9.31 -2.72
N ALA A 137 20.17 9.20 -2.46
CA ALA A 137 19.27 10.35 -2.24
C ALA A 137 19.73 11.20 -1.04
N LEU A 138 20.26 10.57 0.02
CA LEU A 138 20.81 11.24 1.20
C LEU A 138 22.37 11.36 1.16
N ALA A 139 22.96 11.42 -0.01
CA ALA A 139 24.42 11.52 -0.13
C ALA A 139 24.99 12.76 0.57
N PHE A 140 24.30 13.91 0.48
CA PHE A 140 24.72 15.14 1.15
C PHE A 140 24.68 14.97 2.68
N GLU A 141 23.57 14.51 3.23
CA GLU A 141 23.39 14.31 4.67
C GLU A 141 24.41 13.29 5.19
N ARG A 142 24.58 12.18 4.48
CA ARG A 142 25.52 11.13 4.83
C ARG A 142 26.98 11.59 4.86
N THR A 143 27.39 12.51 3.95
CA THR A 143 28.78 12.94 3.80
C THR A 143 29.08 14.26 4.50
N ARG A 144 28.11 15.17 4.65
CA ARG A 144 28.31 16.54 5.15
C ARG A 144 27.56 16.84 6.43
N ARG A 145 26.65 15.98 6.86
CA ARG A 145 25.78 16.16 8.05
C ARG A 145 25.57 14.85 8.80
N ARG A 146 26.57 13.95 8.73
CA ARG A 146 26.48 12.61 9.31
C ARG A 146 26.17 12.63 10.81
N GLU A 147 26.69 13.62 11.52
CA GLU A 147 26.50 13.81 12.95
C GLU A 147 25.05 14.08 13.35
N LEU A 148 24.23 14.61 12.42
CA LEU A 148 22.79 14.89 12.64
C LEU A 148 21.90 13.67 12.36
N LEU A 149 22.46 12.60 11.80
CA LEU A 149 21.69 11.39 11.51
C LEU A 149 21.63 10.49 12.75
N SER A 150 20.47 9.85 12.98
CA SER A 150 20.36 8.81 14.00
C SER A 150 21.23 7.59 13.64
N ASP A 151 21.66 6.82 14.65
CA ASP A 151 22.47 5.61 14.43
C ASP A 151 21.80 4.62 13.48
N ARG A 152 20.47 4.44 13.65
CA ARG A 152 19.68 3.56 12.77
C ARG A 152 19.72 4.02 11.32
N LEU A 153 19.59 5.32 11.07
CA LEU A 153 19.64 5.85 9.70
C LEU A 153 21.05 5.75 9.13
N ARG A 154 22.08 6.05 9.92
CA ARG A 154 23.49 5.88 9.52
C ARG A 154 23.77 4.45 9.05
N ALA A 155 23.40 3.47 9.86
CA ALA A 155 23.60 2.05 9.52
C ALA A 155 22.88 1.67 8.22
N LEU A 156 21.62 2.12 8.04
CA LEU A 156 20.84 1.85 6.82
C LEU A 156 21.51 2.42 5.57
N LEU A 157 22.03 3.65 5.63
CA LEU A 157 22.70 4.31 4.51
C LEU A 157 24.07 3.66 4.21
N ASP A 158 24.83 3.28 5.26
CA ASP A 158 26.11 2.60 5.11
C ASP A 158 25.96 1.21 4.48
N ASP A 159 24.88 0.49 4.79
CA ASP A 159 24.55 -0.75 4.11
C ASP A 159 24.10 -0.52 2.67
N GLY A 160 23.31 0.52 2.43
CA GLY A 160 22.84 0.85 1.09
C GLY A 160 23.96 1.22 0.12
N ILE A 161 25.04 1.86 0.60
CA ILE A 161 26.19 2.23 -0.26
C ILE A 161 27.04 1.02 -0.68
N LYS A 162 27.00 -0.08 0.06
CA LYS A 162 27.72 -1.32 -0.24
C LYS A 162 27.08 -2.13 -1.36
N ILE A 163 25.78 -1.89 -1.64
CA ILE A 163 25.03 -2.59 -2.68
C ILE A 163 25.62 -2.22 -4.05
N ALA A 164 26.01 -3.22 -4.82
CA ALA A 164 26.57 -3.00 -6.14
C ALA A 164 25.49 -2.54 -7.14
N PRO A 165 25.82 -1.66 -8.12
CA PRO A 165 24.89 -1.26 -9.17
C PRO A 165 24.27 -2.43 -9.93
N ALA A 166 25.01 -3.52 -10.13
CA ALA A 166 24.52 -4.72 -10.79
C ALA A 166 23.42 -5.44 -9.98
N GLU A 167 23.54 -5.48 -8.65
CA GLU A 167 22.49 -6.05 -7.77
C GLU A 167 21.21 -5.21 -7.83
N HIS A 168 21.34 -3.88 -7.78
CA HIS A 168 20.21 -2.97 -7.95
C HIS A 168 19.54 -3.16 -9.33
N ALA A 169 20.33 -3.25 -10.41
CA ALA A 169 19.79 -3.47 -11.75
C ALA A 169 19.06 -4.82 -11.88
N ALA A 170 19.56 -5.88 -11.24
CA ALA A 170 18.90 -7.18 -11.19
C ALA A 170 17.58 -7.11 -10.41
N ALA A 171 17.55 -6.44 -9.26
CA ALA A 171 16.34 -6.22 -8.47
C ALA A 171 15.27 -5.43 -9.26
N GLN A 172 15.67 -4.39 -9.98
CA GLN A 172 14.79 -3.63 -10.87
C GLN A 172 14.28 -4.48 -12.05
N ALA A 173 15.10 -5.38 -12.59
CA ALA A 173 14.68 -6.31 -13.65
C ALA A 173 13.62 -7.29 -13.13
N LEU A 174 13.80 -7.87 -11.96
CA LEU A 174 12.81 -8.72 -11.30
C LEU A 174 11.49 -7.97 -11.08
N ALA A 175 11.56 -6.72 -10.58
CA ALA A 175 10.38 -5.87 -10.37
C ALA A 175 9.60 -5.66 -11.69
N ARG A 176 10.28 -5.39 -12.82
CA ARG A 176 9.64 -5.26 -14.13
C ARG A 176 8.94 -6.54 -14.58
N THR A 177 9.58 -7.69 -14.38
CA THR A 177 8.98 -8.99 -14.70
C THR A 177 7.72 -9.23 -13.87
N CYS A 178 7.75 -8.95 -12.57
CA CYS A 178 6.58 -9.09 -11.70
C CYS A 178 5.45 -8.11 -12.06
N ARG A 179 5.78 -6.87 -12.49
CA ARG A 179 4.77 -5.91 -12.98
C ARG A 179 4.05 -6.41 -14.23
N ALA A 180 4.78 -7.01 -15.16
CA ALA A 180 4.18 -7.60 -16.36
C ALA A 180 3.28 -8.80 -16.02
N GLU A 181 3.71 -9.67 -15.10
CA GLU A 181 2.95 -10.85 -14.70
C GLU A 181 1.67 -10.51 -13.93
N ILE A 182 1.75 -9.58 -12.96
CA ILE A 182 0.58 -9.23 -12.13
C ILE A 182 -0.53 -8.54 -12.94
N ALA A 183 -0.19 -7.91 -14.06
CA ALA A 183 -1.17 -7.24 -14.91
C ALA A 183 -2.29 -8.18 -15.39
N GLY A 184 -1.95 -9.42 -15.76
CA GLY A 184 -2.92 -10.44 -16.20
C GLY A 184 -3.94 -10.86 -15.12
N LEU A 185 -3.66 -10.60 -13.83
CA LEU A 185 -4.62 -10.86 -12.77
C LEU A 185 -5.86 -9.96 -12.89
N PHE A 186 -5.67 -8.74 -13.34
CA PHE A 186 -6.73 -7.74 -13.46
C PHE A 186 -7.63 -7.90 -14.70
N ASP A 187 -7.34 -8.87 -15.57
CA ASP A 187 -8.28 -9.31 -16.62
C ASP A 187 -9.50 -10.06 -16.00
N ARG A 188 -9.30 -10.65 -14.82
CA ARG A 188 -10.31 -11.45 -14.12
C ARG A 188 -10.90 -10.76 -12.90
N PHE A 189 -10.16 -9.83 -12.27
CA PHE A 189 -10.51 -9.21 -11.01
C PHE A 189 -10.47 -7.69 -11.10
N ASP A 190 -11.35 -7.03 -10.34
CA ASP A 190 -11.39 -5.57 -10.25
C ASP A 190 -10.33 -5.03 -9.30
N ALA A 191 -10.02 -5.79 -8.25
CA ALA A 191 -8.98 -5.47 -7.28
C ALA A 191 -8.48 -6.72 -6.55
N ILE A 192 -7.30 -6.60 -5.93
CA ILE A 192 -6.76 -7.56 -4.97
C ILE A 192 -7.22 -7.10 -3.57
N LEU A 193 -7.68 -8.05 -2.76
CA LEU A 193 -8.00 -7.89 -1.35
C LEU A 193 -6.87 -8.51 -0.52
N THR A 194 -6.29 -7.73 0.42
CA THR A 194 -5.12 -8.16 1.20
C THR A 194 -5.05 -7.40 2.53
N PRO A 195 -4.28 -7.86 3.54
CA PRO A 195 -4.10 -7.11 4.78
C PRO A 195 -3.42 -5.76 4.59
N ALA A 196 -3.84 -4.74 5.34
CA ALA A 196 -3.19 -3.44 5.40
C ALA A 196 -2.06 -3.37 6.43
N ALA A 197 -2.12 -4.24 7.46
CA ALA A 197 -1.11 -4.35 8.51
C ALA A 197 -1.19 -5.75 9.15
N ALA A 198 -0.15 -6.12 9.90
CA ALA A 198 -0.11 -7.41 10.58
C ALA A 198 -1.12 -7.52 11.72
N SER A 199 -1.52 -6.39 12.32
CA SER A 199 -2.38 -6.32 13.51
C SER A 199 -2.95 -4.92 13.70
N GLU A 200 -3.54 -4.66 14.88
CA GLU A 200 -3.78 -3.33 15.44
C GLU A 200 -2.46 -2.56 15.60
N ALA A 201 -2.57 -1.24 15.80
CA ALA A 201 -1.39 -0.42 16.12
C ALA A 201 -0.63 -1.00 17.32
N PRO A 202 0.72 -1.12 17.23
CA PRO A 202 1.52 -1.60 18.36
C PRO A 202 1.50 -0.58 19.50
N GLU A 203 1.73 -1.06 20.71
CA GLU A 203 1.83 -0.20 21.88
C GLU A 203 3.16 0.56 21.88
N GLY A 204 3.10 1.82 22.30
CA GLY A 204 4.26 2.72 22.42
C GLY A 204 4.71 3.33 21.09
N LEU A 205 5.66 4.30 21.18
CA LEU A 205 6.15 5.06 20.03
C LEU A 205 7.20 4.32 19.21
N PHE A 206 7.85 3.31 19.77
CA PHE A 206 9.00 2.61 19.18
C PHE A 206 8.73 1.11 18.96
N GLY A 207 7.47 0.69 19.03
CA GLY A 207 7.07 -0.68 18.76
C GLY A 207 7.48 -1.14 17.34
N PRO A 208 7.61 -2.46 17.11
CA PRO A 208 7.93 -2.98 15.79
C PRO A 208 6.84 -2.56 14.79
N SER A 209 7.21 -1.67 13.88
CA SER A 209 6.30 -1.25 12.83
C SER A 209 6.50 -2.14 11.62
N ASP A 210 5.53 -2.99 11.35
CA ASP A 210 5.60 -3.90 10.22
C ASP A 210 5.17 -3.19 8.91
N LEU A 211 6.08 -3.12 7.95
CA LEU A 211 5.88 -2.55 6.63
C LEU A 211 5.68 -3.63 5.55
N LEU A 212 5.52 -4.90 5.95
CA LEU A 212 5.64 -6.04 5.05
C LEU A 212 4.53 -6.09 4.01
N PHE A 213 3.29 -5.84 4.43
CA PHE A 213 2.10 -6.02 3.58
C PHE A 213 1.97 -5.01 2.43
N GLN A 214 2.77 -3.94 2.42
CA GLN A 214 2.76 -2.93 1.35
C GLN A 214 3.96 -3.02 0.42
N ARG A 215 5.05 -3.72 0.80
CA ARG A 215 6.29 -3.77 0.02
C ARG A 215 6.07 -4.18 -1.41
N LEU A 216 5.35 -5.28 -1.60
CA LEU A 216 5.08 -5.82 -2.92
C LEU A 216 4.30 -4.82 -3.78
N TRP A 217 3.20 -4.29 -3.27
CA TRP A 217 2.33 -3.41 -4.04
C TRP A 217 2.98 -2.07 -4.40
N THR A 218 3.84 -1.56 -3.52
CA THR A 218 4.66 -0.37 -3.81
C THR A 218 5.69 -0.67 -4.90
N LEU A 219 6.41 -1.80 -4.81
CA LEU A 219 7.36 -2.24 -5.83
C LEU A 219 6.68 -2.44 -7.20
N LEU A 220 5.47 -2.98 -7.19
CA LEU A 220 4.70 -3.23 -8.41
C LEU A 220 4.07 -1.96 -9.00
N HIS A 221 4.25 -0.80 -8.36
CA HIS A 221 3.72 0.49 -8.81
C HIS A 221 2.17 0.56 -8.86
N LEU A 222 1.49 -0.39 -8.24
CA LEU A 222 0.03 -0.49 -8.25
C LEU A 222 -0.60 0.50 -7.29
N PRO A 223 -1.75 1.11 -7.61
CA PRO A 223 -2.52 1.89 -6.65
C PRO A 223 -3.04 0.99 -5.53
N ALA A 224 -3.07 1.52 -4.32
CA ALA A 224 -3.55 0.80 -3.15
C ALA A 224 -4.36 1.73 -2.24
N ILE A 225 -5.42 1.20 -1.62
CA ILE A 225 -6.25 1.93 -0.66
C ILE A 225 -6.54 1.05 0.55
N THR A 226 -6.52 1.62 1.75
CA THR A 226 -6.99 0.95 2.95
C THR A 226 -8.29 1.56 3.43
N LEU A 227 -9.23 0.71 3.83
CA LEU A 227 -10.51 1.10 4.38
C LEU A 227 -10.59 0.69 5.84
N PRO A 228 -11.10 1.56 6.72
CA PRO A 228 -11.44 1.22 8.10
C PRO A 228 -12.75 0.41 8.17
N GLY A 229 -13.23 0.15 9.37
CA GLY A 229 -14.53 -0.50 9.63
C GLY A 229 -14.42 -1.83 10.36
N LEU A 230 -13.20 -2.27 10.67
CA LEU A 230 -12.93 -3.42 11.53
C LEU A 230 -12.05 -2.99 12.70
N SER A 231 -12.11 -3.74 13.78
CA SER A 231 -11.31 -3.51 14.99
C SER A 231 -10.82 -4.84 15.55
N GLY A 232 -9.72 -4.77 16.27
CA GLY A 232 -9.16 -5.90 16.98
C GLY A 232 -9.63 -5.99 18.44
N PRO A 233 -9.05 -6.91 19.23
CA PRO A 233 -9.47 -7.20 20.59
C PRO A 233 -9.25 -6.04 21.58
N ARG A 234 -8.36 -5.10 21.27
CA ARG A 234 -8.15 -3.88 22.08
C ARG A 234 -9.06 -2.73 21.67
N GLY A 235 -9.97 -2.95 20.70
CA GLY A 235 -10.84 -1.92 20.15
C GLY A 235 -10.14 -0.96 19.17
N LEU A 236 -8.87 -1.22 18.83
CA LEU A 236 -8.15 -0.39 17.87
C LEU A 236 -8.46 -0.79 16.42
N PRO A 237 -8.36 0.16 15.46
CA PRO A 237 -8.69 -0.11 14.07
C PRO A 237 -7.78 -1.15 13.41
N ILE A 238 -8.38 -1.95 12.54
CA ILE A 238 -7.71 -2.83 11.58
C ILE A 238 -8.25 -2.50 10.19
N GLY A 239 -7.39 -1.96 9.32
CA GLY A 239 -7.76 -1.62 7.95
C GLY A 239 -7.69 -2.82 7.01
N VAL A 240 -8.53 -2.81 5.99
CA VAL A 240 -8.53 -3.76 4.88
C VAL A 240 -7.96 -3.08 3.65
N GLN A 241 -6.98 -3.70 2.98
CA GLN A 241 -6.32 -3.12 1.81
C GLN A 241 -6.89 -3.69 0.51
N PHE A 242 -7.18 -2.79 -0.43
CA PHE A 242 -7.49 -3.11 -1.81
C PHE A 242 -6.37 -2.58 -2.71
N VAL A 243 -6.00 -3.37 -3.73
CA VAL A 243 -4.95 -3.00 -4.69
C VAL A 243 -5.52 -3.12 -6.08
N GLY A 244 -5.43 -2.04 -6.87
CA GLY A 244 -5.95 -1.98 -8.23
C GLY A 244 -4.89 -2.20 -9.31
N PRO A 245 -5.31 -2.28 -10.59
CA PRO A 245 -4.38 -2.35 -11.71
C PRO A 245 -3.57 -1.05 -11.85
N HIS A 246 -2.37 -1.15 -12.44
CA HIS A 246 -1.56 0.01 -12.76
C HIS A 246 -2.34 0.98 -13.67
N GLY A 247 -2.38 2.26 -13.31
CA GLY A 247 -3.18 3.27 -14.01
C GLY A 247 -4.68 3.19 -13.76
N GLY A 248 -5.15 2.25 -12.92
CA GLY A 248 -6.56 2.04 -12.61
C GLY A 248 -7.04 2.74 -11.33
N ASP A 249 -6.51 3.91 -11.02
CA ASP A 249 -6.84 4.66 -9.79
C ASP A 249 -8.34 4.89 -9.64
N GLY A 250 -9.00 5.34 -10.71
CA GLY A 250 -10.45 5.55 -10.71
C GLY A 250 -11.25 4.28 -10.42
N ARG A 251 -10.91 3.18 -11.11
CA ARG A 251 -11.55 1.86 -10.88
C ARG A 251 -11.36 1.37 -9.45
N LEU A 252 -10.15 1.52 -8.89
CA LEU A 252 -9.89 1.16 -7.51
C LEU A 252 -10.70 2.00 -6.53
N LEU A 253 -10.83 3.30 -6.79
CA LEU A 253 -11.64 4.20 -5.95
C LEU A 253 -13.13 3.87 -6.04
N ASP A 254 -13.64 3.39 -7.17
CA ASP A 254 -15.01 2.91 -7.30
C ASP A 254 -15.24 1.62 -6.49
N VAL A 255 -14.34 0.65 -6.60
CA VAL A 255 -14.34 -0.58 -5.76
C VAL A 255 -14.29 -0.22 -4.29
N ALA A 256 -13.42 0.72 -3.91
CA ALA A 256 -13.26 1.15 -2.52
C ALA A 256 -14.52 1.84 -1.98
N ARG A 257 -15.19 2.68 -2.76
CA ARG A 257 -16.43 3.34 -2.38
C ARG A 257 -17.54 2.32 -2.10
N TRP A 258 -17.67 1.32 -2.97
CA TRP A 258 -18.61 0.23 -2.74
C TRP A 258 -18.24 -0.55 -1.46
N ALA A 259 -16.97 -0.91 -1.28
CA ALA A 259 -16.51 -1.68 -0.12
C ALA A 259 -16.66 -0.87 1.20
N GLU A 260 -16.45 0.45 1.17
CA GLU A 260 -16.67 1.34 2.32
C GLU A 260 -18.12 1.30 2.81
N SER A 261 -19.10 1.29 1.89
CA SER A 261 -20.51 1.19 2.24
C SER A 261 -20.87 -0.13 2.92
N VAL A 262 -20.17 -1.21 2.59
CA VAL A 262 -20.36 -2.56 3.15
C VAL A 262 -19.63 -2.74 4.48
N LEU A 263 -18.41 -2.25 4.59
CA LEU A 263 -17.57 -2.42 5.78
C LEU A 263 -17.96 -1.49 6.93
N GLY A 264 -18.60 -0.35 6.61
CA GLY A 264 -19.11 0.59 7.61
C GLY A 264 -18.11 1.67 8.04
N GLY A 265 -17.03 1.90 7.27
CA GLY A 265 -15.94 2.81 7.63
C GLY A 265 -16.17 4.32 7.41
N GLY A 266 -17.22 4.71 6.68
CA GLY A 266 -17.40 6.10 6.22
C GLY A 266 -18.31 6.99 7.07
N ARG A 267 -18.86 6.51 8.18
CA ARG A 267 -19.68 7.31 9.09
C ARG A 267 -19.09 7.26 10.49
N GLY A 268 -18.17 8.20 10.74
CA GLY A 268 -17.79 8.52 12.12
C GLY A 268 -19.03 8.96 12.88
N ALA A 269 -19.20 8.41 14.06
CA ALA A 269 -20.13 8.89 15.05
C ALA A 269 -19.74 10.32 15.49
#